data_acd8b1de4e154a3216e4c320e58af106
#
_entry.id   acd8b1de4e154a3216e4c320e58af106
#
_cell.length_a   1.000
_cell.length_b   1.000
_cell.length_c   1.000
_cell.angle_alpha   90.00
_cell.angle_beta   90.00
_cell.angle_gamma   90.00
#
_symmetry.space_group_name_H-M   'P 1'
#
loop_
_entity.id
_entity.type
_entity.pdbx_description
1 polymer ?
#
loop_
_entity_poly.entity_id
_entity_poly.type
_entity_poly.pdbx_seq_one_letter_code
_entity_poly.pdbx_strand_id
1 'polypeptide(L)'
;GASHSDGSDQGVIQSDFYDYIDSIATPSDFRLQYNSWFDNMMRIDDDNILSSFIEIEKELTQTGVRPMDSYVVDDGWNNYYDGTYTATPGSSQGTTPNVTGFWEFNAKFPNELYTSSALSDKFQSTFGLWLGPQGGYNYFGTFAQYLESKGTGYVQNDYWKNICVGSD
;
A
#
# COMPACT_ATOMS: atom_id res chain seq x y z
N GLY A 1 -10.84 1.54 -26.69
CA GLY A 1 -11.03 1.87 -28.10
C GLY A 1 -9.72 2.18 -28.77
N ALA A 2 -9.57 1.82 -30.03
CA ALA A 2 -8.40 2.21 -30.80
C ALA A 2 -8.69 3.55 -31.47
N SER A 3 -7.75 4.49 -31.39
CA SER A 3 -7.81 5.70 -32.19
C SER A 3 -7.66 5.34 -33.66
N HIS A 4 -8.44 5.96 -34.51
CA HIS A 4 -8.40 5.77 -35.96
C HIS A 4 -7.40 6.67 -36.68
N SER A 5 -6.55 7.37 -35.93
CA SER A 5 -5.49 8.19 -36.53
C SER A 5 -4.40 7.28 -37.13
N ASP A 6 -3.79 7.73 -38.21
CA ASP A 6 -2.61 7.08 -38.81
C ASP A 6 -1.32 7.27 -37.99
N GLY A 7 -1.45 7.83 -36.79
CA GLY A 7 -0.33 8.15 -35.91
C GLY A 7 0.37 9.46 -36.22
N SER A 8 -0.05 10.16 -37.26
CA SER A 8 0.53 11.46 -37.65
C SER A 8 -0.10 12.64 -36.91
N ASP A 9 -1.30 12.45 -36.36
CA ASP A 9 -2.04 13.49 -35.62
C ASP A 9 -2.15 13.16 -34.14
N GLN A 10 -1.20 13.60 -33.36
CA GLN A 10 -1.20 13.44 -31.89
C GLN A 10 -2.44 14.13 -31.25
N GLY A 11 -2.99 15.15 -31.86
CA GLY A 11 -4.17 15.85 -31.35
C GLY A 11 -5.41 14.95 -31.36
N VAL A 12 -5.57 14.11 -32.39
CA VAL A 12 -6.70 13.16 -32.46
C VAL A 12 -6.59 12.08 -31.40
N ILE A 13 -5.39 11.49 -31.21
CA ILE A 13 -5.17 10.49 -30.17
C ILE A 13 -5.44 11.06 -28.78
N GLN A 14 -4.98 12.27 -28.53
CA GLN A 14 -5.19 12.95 -27.26
C GLN A 14 -6.67 13.27 -27.05
N SER A 15 -7.39 13.74 -28.07
CA SER A 15 -8.82 14.00 -28.00
C SER A 15 -9.59 12.70 -27.69
N ASP A 16 -9.34 11.63 -28.45
CA ASP A 16 -9.98 10.33 -28.23
C ASP A 16 -9.73 9.81 -26.80
N PHE A 17 -8.53 10.04 -26.28
CA PHE A 17 -8.18 9.65 -24.90
C PHE A 17 -8.98 10.44 -23.88
N TYR A 18 -9.08 11.76 -24.03
CA TYR A 18 -9.86 12.60 -23.11
C TYR A 18 -11.35 12.31 -23.21
N ASP A 19 -11.89 12.10 -24.40
CA ASP A 19 -13.28 11.71 -24.60
C ASP A 19 -13.59 10.38 -23.90
N TYR A 20 -12.64 9.42 -23.95
CA TYR A 20 -12.75 8.16 -23.21
C TYR A 20 -12.74 8.41 -21.69
N ILE A 21 -11.78 9.19 -21.18
CA ILE A 21 -11.69 9.51 -19.75
C ILE A 21 -12.98 10.20 -19.29
N ASP A 22 -13.48 11.19 -20.02
CA ASP A 22 -14.71 11.90 -19.68
C ASP A 22 -15.93 10.97 -19.67
N SER A 23 -15.96 9.99 -20.56
CA SER A 23 -17.05 9.02 -20.62
C SER A 23 -17.13 8.07 -19.41
N ILE A 24 -16.01 7.87 -18.71
CA ILE A 24 -15.91 6.99 -17.54
C ILE A 24 -15.70 7.75 -16.23
N ALA A 25 -15.47 9.06 -16.31
CA ALA A 25 -15.22 9.90 -15.13
C ALA A 25 -16.46 9.94 -14.22
N THR A 26 -16.21 9.81 -12.93
CA THR A 26 -17.21 10.07 -11.90
C THR A 26 -16.81 11.27 -11.08
N PRO A 27 -17.77 12.11 -10.65
CA PRO A 27 -17.46 13.22 -9.74
C PRO A 27 -16.73 12.69 -8.50
N SER A 28 -15.67 13.39 -8.11
CA SER A 28 -14.93 13.10 -6.89
C SER A 28 -14.79 14.34 -6.03
N ASP A 29 -14.91 14.16 -4.73
CA ASP A 29 -14.66 15.20 -3.76
C ASP A 29 -13.17 15.24 -3.38
N PHE A 30 -12.71 16.40 -2.94
CA PHE A 30 -11.39 16.54 -2.37
C PHE A 30 -11.29 15.74 -1.06
N ARG A 31 -10.28 14.87 -0.97
CA ARG A 31 -10.01 14.03 0.20
C ARG A 31 -8.69 14.37 0.84
N LEU A 32 -8.69 14.48 2.17
CA LEU A 32 -7.48 14.56 2.98
C LEU A 32 -7.06 13.16 3.38
N GLN A 33 -5.87 12.75 2.97
CA GLN A 33 -5.34 11.42 3.30
C GLN A 33 -3.94 11.54 3.90
N TYR A 34 -3.74 10.90 5.05
CA TYR A 34 -2.40 10.59 5.54
C TYR A 34 -1.93 9.27 4.94
N ASN A 35 -0.66 9.20 4.56
CA ASN A 35 0.00 7.98 4.14
C ASN A 35 1.37 7.90 4.82
N SER A 36 1.61 6.81 5.55
CA SER A 36 2.81 6.65 6.38
C SER A 36 4.12 6.56 5.60
N TRP A 37 4.07 6.35 4.29
CA TRP A 37 5.28 6.32 3.46
C TRP A 37 6.04 7.64 3.46
N PHE A 38 5.30 8.75 3.43
CA PHE A 38 5.90 10.08 3.40
C PHE A 38 6.54 10.51 4.72
N ASP A 39 6.20 9.82 5.81
CA ASP A 39 6.68 10.09 7.16
C ASP A 39 7.76 9.06 7.57
N ASN A 40 7.44 7.79 7.54
CA ASN A 40 8.24 6.73 8.14
C ASN A 40 8.86 5.75 7.13
N MET A 41 8.39 5.73 5.87
CA MET A 41 8.78 4.71 4.89
C MET A 41 8.62 3.29 5.47
N MET A 42 9.56 2.38 5.20
CA MET A 42 9.58 1.02 5.73
C MET A 42 9.82 0.92 7.26
N ARG A 43 10.08 2.04 7.94
CA ARG A 43 10.41 2.08 9.38
C ARG A 43 9.18 2.20 10.26
N ILE A 44 8.01 1.93 9.71
CA ILE A 44 6.77 1.91 10.50
C ILE A 44 6.78 0.80 11.55
N ASP A 45 6.16 1.08 12.68
CA ASP A 45 5.81 0.15 13.76
C ASP A 45 4.53 0.65 14.47
N ASP A 46 3.99 -0.15 15.40
CA ASP A 46 2.74 0.21 16.11
C ASP A 46 2.82 1.59 16.77
N ASP A 47 3.95 1.90 17.43
CA ASP A 47 4.09 3.12 18.21
C ASP A 47 4.18 4.36 17.33
N ASN A 48 4.98 4.33 16.27
CA ASN A 48 5.13 5.50 15.41
C ASN A 48 3.90 5.76 14.55
N ILE A 49 3.18 4.73 14.12
CA ILE A 49 1.89 4.88 13.42
C ILE A 49 0.86 5.54 14.34
N LEU A 50 0.71 5.05 15.57
CA LEU A 50 -0.21 5.64 16.55
C LEU A 50 0.14 7.08 16.85
N SER A 51 1.42 7.37 17.06
CA SER A 51 1.90 8.73 17.33
C SER A 51 1.60 9.67 16.17
N SER A 52 1.86 9.25 14.92
CA SER A 52 1.57 10.05 13.73
C SER A 52 0.07 10.36 13.61
N PHE A 53 -0.79 9.36 13.79
CA PHE A 53 -2.24 9.56 13.71
C PHE A 53 -2.74 10.55 14.78
N ILE A 54 -2.27 10.40 16.01
CA ILE A 54 -2.68 11.26 17.14
C ILE A 54 -2.22 12.70 16.92
N GLU A 55 -0.96 12.92 16.54
CA GLU A 55 -0.42 14.28 16.36
C GLU A 55 -1.07 14.99 15.17
N ILE A 56 -1.30 14.30 14.05
CA ILE A 56 -1.98 14.87 12.89
C ILE A 56 -3.40 15.30 13.26
N GLU A 57 -4.19 14.43 13.88
CA GLU A 57 -5.56 14.75 14.26
C GLU A 57 -5.63 15.89 15.26
N LYS A 58 -4.71 15.92 16.22
CA LYS A 58 -4.58 17.00 17.19
C LYS A 58 -4.30 18.34 16.50
N GLU A 59 -3.34 18.39 15.57
CA GLU A 59 -2.99 19.63 14.85
C GLU A 59 -4.16 20.12 13.96
N LEU A 60 -4.85 19.22 13.27
CA LEU A 60 -6.03 19.56 12.48
C LEU A 60 -7.14 20.14 13.37
N THR A 61 -7.44 19.49 14.48
CA THR A 61 -8.47 19.93 15.43
C THR A 61 -8.14 21.29 16.05
N GLN A 62 -6.88 21.52 16.46
CA GLN A 62 -6.43 22.78 17.05
C GLN A 62 -6.47 23.93 16.09
N THR A 63 -6.27 23.68 14.80
CA THR A 63 -6.30 24.72 13.75
C THR A 63 -7.68 24.90 13.12
N GLY A 64 -8.67 24.15 13.55
CA GLY A 64 -10.04 24.22 13.03
C GLY A 64 -10.20 23.62 11.63
N VAL A 65 -9.23 22.81 11.21
CA VAL A 65 -9.32 22.04 9.96
C VAL A 65 -10.15 20.77 10.23
N ARG A 66 -10.90 20.32 9.24
CA ARG A 66 -11.65 19.08 9.36
C ARG A 66 -10.73 17.86 9.54
N PRO A 67 -11.20 16.77 10.15
CA PRO A 67 -10.45 15.53 10.28
C PRO A 67 -9.98 14.98 8.92
N MET A 68 -8.98 14.10 8.93
CA MET A 68 -8.61 13.33 7.75
C MET A 68 -9.77 12.45 7.29
N ASP A 69 -9.95 12.32 5.98
CA ASP A 69 -10.90 11.33 5.44
C ASP A 69 -10.36 9.90 5.57
N SER A 70 -9.03 9.75 5.52
CA SER A 70 -8.40 8.44 5.67
C SER A 70 -6.98 8.49 6.23
N TYR A 71 -6.63 7.45 6.97
CA TYR A 71 -5.28 7.14 7.42
C TYR A 71 -4.84 5.84 6.77
N VAL A 72 -3.73 5.86 6.03
CA VAL A 72 -3.21 4.70 5.29
C VAL A 72 -1.84 4.31 5.84
N VAL A 73 -1.74 3.05 6.27
CA VAL A 73 -0.46 2.42 6.59
C VAL A 73 0.11 1.85 5.30
N ASP A 74 1.25 2.37 4.88
CA ASP A 74 1.95 1.97 3.67
C ASP A 74 2.83 0.74 3.90
N ASP A 75 3.72 0.42 2.96
CA ASP A 75 4.61 -0.73 2.99
C ASP A 75 5.48 -0.78 4.26
N GLY A 76 5.82 -1.97 4.72
CA GLY A 76 6.64 -2.22 5.90
C GLY A 76 5.94 -2.99 7.02
N TRP A 77 4.64 -3.30 6.87
CA TRP A 77 3.86 -4.11 7.82
C TRP A 77 3.96 -5.60 7.54
N ASN A 78 4.15 -5.97 6.28
CA ASN A 78 4.22 -7.37 5.83
C ASN A 78 5.38 -8.13 6.47
N ASN A 79 5.19 -9.42 6.66
CA ASN A 79 6.23 -10.31 7.15
C ASN A 79 7.08 -10.87 5.99
N TYR A 80 7.78 -9.98 5.28
CA TYR A 80 8.64 -10.38 4.15
C TYR A 80 9.79 -11.29 4.56
N TYR A 81 10.26 -11.15 5.79
CA TYR A 81 11.37 -11.92 6.34
C TYR A 81 11.03 -12.47 7.71
N ASP A 82 11.13 -13.79 7.85
CA ASP A 82 10.76 -14.49 9.06
C ASP A 82 11.76 -14.28 10.22
N GLY A 83 11.22 -14.08 11.42
CA GLY A 83 11.91 -14.22 12.70
C GLY A 83 13.01 -13.19 13.03
N THR A 84 13.26 -12.20 12.20
CA THR A 84 14.38 -11.27 12.36
C THR A 84 14.00 -9.81 12.55
N TYR A 85 12.72 -9.50 12.57
CA TYR A 85 12.25 -8.16 12.92
C TYR A 85 12.53 -7.86 14.37
N THR A 86 13.08 -6.70 14.64
CA THR A 86 13.20 -6.21 16.01
C THR A 86 12.02 -5.30 16.31
N ALA A 87 11.52 -5.38 17.55
CA ALA A 87 10.46 -4.47 18.03
C ALA A 87 10.99 -3.05 18.32
N THR A 88 12.21 -2.73 17.91
CA THR A 88 12.77 -1.39 18.08
C THR A 88 12.15 -0.46 17.05
N PRO A 89 11.57 0.68 17.44
CA PRO A 89 11.03 1.66 16.53
C PRO A 89 12.03 2.02 15.42
N GLY A 90 11.55 2.03 14.17
CA GLY A 90 12.38 2.31 13.01
C GLY A 90 13.37 1.21 12.62
N SER A 91 13.26 0.01 13.19
CA SER A 91 14.11 -1.11 12.80
C SER A 91 13.88 -1.53 11.36
N SER A 92 14.95 -1.98 10.70
CA SER A 92 14.86 -2.58 9.37
C SER A 92 14.21 -3.96 9.44
N GLN A 93 13.77 -4.45 8.29
CA GLN A 93 13.31 -5.83 8.14
C GLN A 93 14.42 -6.83 8.44
N GLY A 94 14.03 -8.06 8.74
CA GLY A 94 14.94 -9.18 8.91
C GLY A 94 15.62 -9.63 7.62
N THR A 95 16.41 -10.68 7.71
CA THR A 95 17.24 -11.18 6.60
C THR A 95 16.83 -12.56 6.09
N THR A 96 16.00 -13.29 6.83
CA THR A 96 15.52 -14.62 6.41
C THR A 96 14.18 -14.50 5.70
N PRO A 97 14.07 -14.82 4.40
CA PRO A 97 12.82 -14.74 3.67
C PRO A 97 11.71 -15.59 4.31
N ASN A 98 10.55 -14.99 4.51
CA ASN A 98 9.37 -15.69 4.98
C ASN A 98 8.55 -16.23 3.81
N VAL A 99 8.67 -17.50 3.55
CA VAL A 99 8.00 -18.16 2.43
C VAL A 99 6.60 -18.71 2.76
N THR A 100 6.14 -18.58 4.00
CA THR A 100 4.85 -19.13 4.44
C THR A 100 3.86 -18.07 4.92
N GLY A 101 4.33 -16.98 5.49
CA GLY A 101 3.53 -15.92 6.11
C GLY A 101 3.71 -14.54 5.47
N PHE A 102 3.90 -14.45 4.16
CA PHE A 102 4.16 -13.20 3.44
C PHE A 102 3.12 -12.10 3.72
N TRP A 103 1.85 -12.44 3.86
CA TRP A 103 0.74 -11.53 4.15
C TRP A 103 0.37 -11.45 5.65
N GLU A 104 1.21 -11.96 6.51
CA GLU A 104 1.08 -11.78 7.95
C GLU A 104 1.74 -10.48 8.40
N PHE A 105 1.36 -9.99 9.58
CA PHE A 105 2.05 -8.86 10.20
C PHE A 105 3.42 -9.29 10.72
N ASN A 106 4.42 -8.45 10.53
CA ASN A 106 5.73 -8.68 11.12
C ASN A 106 5.76 -8.29 12.61
N ALA A 107 6.85 -8.62 13.30
CA ALA A 107 6.99 -8.43 14.75
C ALA A 107 6.95 -6.97 15.23
N LYS A 108 6.98 -5.99 14.33
CA LYS A 108 6.80 -4.57 14.67
C LYS A 108 5.32 -4.21 14.92
N PHE A 109 4.41 -5.12 14.60
CA PHE A 109 2.97 -4.94 14.74
C PHE A 109 2.36 -6.06 15.60
N PRO A 110 2.68 -6.13 16.89
CA PRO A 110 2.21 -7.21 17.77
C PRO A 110 0.69 -7.20 17.95
N ASN A 111 0.03 -6.08 17.66
CA ASN A 111 -1.43 -5.91 17.75
C ASN A 111 -2.10 -5.90 16.36
N GLU A 112 -1.40 -6.29 15.30
CA GLU A 112 -1.95 -6.40 13.93
C GLU A 112 -2.69 -5.13 13.46
N LEU A 113 -2.23 -3.95 13.87
CA LEU A 113 -2.86 -2.66 13.56
C LEU A 113 -4.30 -2.46 14.10
N TYR A 114 -4.81 -3.32 14.96
CA TYR A 114 -6.15 -3.13 15.56
C TYR A 114 -6.28 -1.81 16.30
N THR A 115 -5.23 -1.39 17.01
CA THR A 115 -5.23 -0.13 17.75
C THR A 115 -5.30 1.07 16.81
N SER A 116 -4.52 1.05 15.73
CA SER A 116 -4.49 2.11 14.71
C SER A 116 -5.81 2.20 13.95
N SER A 117 -6.40 1.06 13.58
CA SER A 117 -7.71 1.00 12.95
C SER A 117 -8.81 1.55 13.86
N ALA A 118 -8.85 1.11 15.12
CA ALA A 118 -9.82 1.62 16.10
C ALA A 118 -9.64 3.11 16.39
N LEU A 119 -8.42 3.63 16.31
CA LEU A 119 -8.16 5.06 16.45
C LEU A 119 -8.69 5.85 15.26
N SER A 120 -8.51 5.35 14.04
CA SER A 120 -9.09 5.97 12.84
C SER A 120 -10.61 6.04 12.91
N ASP A 121 -11.26 4.98 13.39
CA ASP A 121 -12.71 4.98 13.61
C ASP A 121 -13.15 6.06 14.61
N LYS A 122 -12.39 6.28 15.69
CA LYS A 122 -12.70 7.36 16.67
C LYS A 122 -12.59 8.75 16.04
N PHE A 123 -11.72 8.92 15.07
CA PHE A 123 -11.57 10.17 14.30
C PHE A 123 -12.62 10.30 13.19
N GLN A 124 -13.49 9.29 13.03
CA GLN A 124 -14.45 9.21 11.92
C GLN A 124 -13.78 9.17 10.55
N SER A 125 -12.59 8.59 10.49
CA SER A 125 -11.76 8.45 9.31
C SER A 125 -11.73 7.00 8.84
N THR A 126 -11.50 6.77 7.55
CA THR A 126 -11.32 5.43 7.02
C THR A 126 -9.90 4.94 7.29
N PHE A 127 -9.74 3.70 7.73
CA PHE A 127 -8.43 3.04 7.79
C PHE A 127 -8.10 2.35 6.46
N GLY A 128 -6.88 2.51 5.99
CA GLY A 128 -6.39 1.86 4.77
C GLY A 128 -5.05 1.14 5.00
N LEU A 129 -4.83 0.10 4.21
CA LEU A 129 -3.60 -0.68 4.23
C LEU A 129 -3.06 -0.84 2.82
N TRP A 130 -1.78 -0.51 2.62
CA TRP A 130 -1.13 -0.72 1.34
C TRP A 130 -0.87 -2.21 1.08
N LEU A 131 -1.12 -2.63 -0.15
CA LEU A 131 -0.87 -4.00 -0.61
C LEU A 131 -0.16 -3.97 -1.96
N GLY A 132 0.91 -4.74 -2.09
CA GLY A 132 1.62 -4.97 -3.35
C GLY A 132 1.32 -6.37 -3.90
N PRO A 133 0.20 -6.58 -4.63
CA PRO A 133 -0.27 -7.91 -5.00
C PRO A 133 0.69 -8.69 -5.92
N GLN A 134 1.64 -8.01 -6.55
CA GLN A 134 2.68 -8.62 -7.39
C GLN A 134 3.96 -8.97 -6.63
N GLY A 135 3.99 -8.85 -5.31
CA GLY A 135 5.18 -9.08 -4.46
C GLY A 135 5.91 -7.81 -4.02
N GLY A 136 5.20 -6.67 -3.94
CA GLY A 136 5.77 -5.39 -3.54
C GLY A 136 6.87 -4.90 -4.51
N TYR A 137 7.81 -4.09 -4.02
CA TYR A 137 8.85 -3.51 -4.88
C TYR A 137 10.11 -4.38 -5.02
N ASN A 138 10.46 -5.19 -4.01
CA ASN A 138 11.74 -5.93 -4.01
C ASN A 138 11.62 -7.36 -3.46
N TYR A 139 10.40 -7.87 -3.25
CA TYR A 139 10.18 -9.15 -2.55
C TYR A 139 9.59 -10.22 -3.46
N PHE A 140 9.77 -10.08 -4.76
CA PHE A 140 9.19 -10.98 -5.77
C PHE A 140 9.60 -12.43 -5.58
N GLY A 141 10.89 -12.67 -5.24
CA GLY A 141 11.39 -14.02 -5.00
C GLY A 141 10.77 -14.66 -3.76
N THR A 142 10.60 -13.92 -2.68
CA THR A 142 9.92 -14.39 -1.47
C THR A 142 8.44 -14.64 -1.74
N PHE A 143 7.80 -13.75 -2.51
CA PHE A 143 6.40 -13.91 -2.89
C PHE A 143 6.17 -15.12 -3.79
N ALA A 144 7.04 -15.38 -4.76
CA ALA A 144 6.99 -16.58 -5.59
C ALA A 144 7.03 -17.86 -4.72
N GLN A 145 7.97 -17.94 -3.80
CA GLN A 145 8.09 -19.07 -2.88
C GLN A 145 6.87 -19.19 -1.94
N TYR A 146 6.30 -18.06 -1.52
CA TYR A 146 5.05 -18.07 -0.77
C TYR A 146 3.91 -18.67 -1.58
N LEU A 147 3.71 -18.25 -2.84
CA LEU A 147 2.70 -18.82 -3.73
C LEU A 147 2.89 -20.33 -3.94
N GLU A 148 4.14 -20.76 -4.17
CA GLU A 148 4.48 -22.19 -4.27
C GLU A 148 4.11 -22.95 -2.99
N SER A 149 4.37 -22.38 -1.82
CA SER A 149 4.01 -22.99 -0.52
C SER A 149 2.50 -23.15 -0.34
N LYS A 150 1.71 -22.31 -1.00
CA LYS A 150 0.23 -22.36 -0.99
C LYS A 150 -0.34 -23.20 -2.14
N GLY A 151 0.51 -23.73 -3.01
CA GLY A 151 0.07 -24.48 -4.21
C GLY A 151 -0.62 -23.58 -5.26
N THR A 152 -0.36 -22.28 -5.24
CA THR A 152 -0.92 -21.31 -6.17
C THR A 152 0.00 -21.16 -7.38
N GLY A 153 -0.54 -21.32 -8.57
CA GLY A 153 0.18 -21.04 -9.82
C GLY A 153 0.43 -19.55 -9.99
N TYR A 154 1.52 -19.22 -10.66
CA TYR A 154 1.86 -17.84 -11.02
C TYR A 154 2.70 -17.79 -12.28
N VAL A 155 2.75 -16.61 -12.92
CA VAL A 155 3.67 -16.30 -14.01
C VAL A 155 4.57 -15.16 -13.55
N GLN A 156 5.88 -15.34 -13.69
CA GLN A 156 6.85 -14.30 -13.38
C GLN A 156 7.27 -13.58 -14.67
N ASN A 157 7.25 -12.25 -14.65
CA ASN A 157 7.81 -11.45 -15.73
C ASN A 157 9.35 -11.53 -15.72
N ASP A 158 9.94 -11.96 -16.84
CA ASP A 158 11.39 -12.19 -16.93
C ASP A 158 12.24 -10.92 -16.78
N TYR A 159 11.72 -9.80 -17.21
CA TYR A 159 12.45 -8.53 -17.18
C TYR A 159 12.39 -7.84 -15.82
N TRP A 160 11.17 -7.66 -15.29
CA TRP A 160 10.95 -6.97 -14.02
C TRP A 160 10.92 -7.89 -12.80
N LYS A 161 10.91 -9.20 -13.02
CA LYS A 161 10.76 -10.23 -11.98
C LYS A 161 9.46 -10.13 -11.16
N ASN A 162 8.53 -9.29 -11.58
CA ASN A 162 7.23 -9.17 -10.93
C ASN A 162 6.40 -10.44 -11.13
N ILE A 163 5.58 -10.75 -10.13
CA ILE A 163 4.65 -11.87 -10.18
C ILE A 163 3.33 -11.39 -10.77
N CYS A 164 2.84 -12.10 -11.79
CA CYS A 164 1.50 -11.92 -12.31
C CYS A 164 0.55 -12.83 -11.55
N VAL A 165 -0.40 -12.24 -10.82
CA VAL A 165 -1.47 -12.96 -10.11
C VAL A 165 -2.72 -13.01 -10.99
N GLY A 166 -3.44 -14.15 -10.97
CA GLY A 166 -4.65 -14.34 -11.77
C GLY A 166 -4.39 -14.84 -13.20
N SER A 167 -3.19 -15.38 -13.46
CA SER A 167 -2.96 -16.23 -14.65
C SER A 167 -3.45 -17.64 -14.34
N ASP A 168 -4.33 -18.14 -15.21
CA ASP A 168 -4.75 -19.56 -15.18
C ASP A 168 -3.59 -20.48 -15.52
#